data_f1e10d0b47b0ca00caabd86d9e879473
#
_entry.id   f1e10d0b47b0ca00caabd86d9e879473
#
_cell.length_a   1.000
_cell.length_b   1.000
_cell.length_c   1.000
_cell.angle_alpha   90.00
_cell.angle_beta   90.00
_cell.angle_gamma   90.00
#
_symmetry.space_group_name_H-M   'P 1'
#
loop_
_entity.id
_entity.type
_entity.pdbx_description
1 polymer ?
#
loop_
_entity_poly.entity_id
_entity_poly.type
_entity_poly.pdbx_seq_one_letter_code
_entity_poly.pdbx_strand_id
1 'polypeptide(L)'
;MENIHLIFKFLWYSVLFCIWGVSCTSSGTYKKTQMDIYMQYYDFIIDSLSKNPSYVCTRTARQMSVATDSVAYYHYLVLLAKAYMFKSEMDSAKLSMDRAEVFCDGAEPSSLINDLYAEIYNMRGNVCARQGLTDSSVVCFQKAFDYRLKGSNRDMLHDISINLADAFVRTGHYDKGAMWYRKALSYCDSLKIPEEKRFPVYYGLAQVYMAVSYTHLTL
;
A
#
# COMPACT_ATOMS: atom_id res chain seq x y z
N MET A 1 -74.12 -2.19 17.75
CA MET A 1 -73.11 -1.08 17.91
C MET A 1 -71.76 -1.60 18.33
N GLU A 2 -71.54 -2.86 18.58
CA GLU A 2 -70.25 -3.43 19.00
C GLU A 2 -69.26 -3.70 17.84
N ASN A 3 -69.72 -3.86 16.64
CA ASN A 3 -68.86 -4.18 15.47
C ASN A 3 -68.06 -2.98 14.91
N ILE A 4 -68.46 -1.75 15.19
CA ILE A 4 -67.82 -0.56 14.69
C ILE A 4 -66.54 -0.25 15.52
N HIS A 5 -66.55 -0.56 16.79
CA HIS A 5 -65.38 -0.36 17.71
C HIS A 5 -64.23 -1.33 17.39
N LEU A 6 -64.54 -2.52 16.88
CA LEU A 6 -63.53 -3.53 16.51
C LEU A 6 -62.79 -3.13 15.21
N ILE A 7 -63.52 -2.57 14.23
CA ILE A 7 -62.97 -2.12 12.95
C ILE A 7 -62.07 -0.90 13.12
N PHE A 8 -62.43 0.03 14.05
CA PHE A 8 -61.54 1.17 14.39
C PHE A 8 -60.27 0.77 15.12
N LYS A 9 -60.32 -0.24 15.98
CA LYS A 9 -59.11 -0.79 16.64
C LYS A 9 -58.18 -1.45 15.64
N PHE A 10 -58.68 -2.22 14.68
CA PHE A 10 -57.86 -2.86 13.64
C PHE A 10 -57.24 -1.83 12.69
N LEU A 11 -57.95 -0.79 12.32
CA LEU A 11 -57.40 0.30 11.52
C LEU A 11 -56.34 1.13 12.26
N TRP A 12 -56.47 1.29 13.58
CA TRP A 12 -55.45 2.04 14.36
C TRP A 12 -54.17 1.22 14.58
N TYR A 13 -54.27 -0.09 14.72
CA TYR A 13 -53.10 -0.97 14.80
C TYR A 13 -52.38 -1.10 13.46
N SER A 14 -53.10 -1.10 12.34
CA SER A 14 -52.49 -1.12 11.01
C SER A 14 -51.76 0.20 10.68
N VAL A 15 -52.28 1.34 11.11
CA VAL A 15 -51.59 2.65 10.94
C VAL A 15 -50.39 2.79 11.85
N LEU A 16 -50.44 2.28 13.10
CA LEU A 16 -49.28 2.25 13.99
C LEU A 16 -48.18 1.29 13.50
N PHE A 17 -48.53 0.17 12.87
CA PHE A 17 -47.57 -0.75 12.26
C PHE A 17 -46.90 -0.16 11.01
N CYS A 18 -47.62 0.69 10.23
CA CYS A 18 -47.02 1.43 9.11
C CYS A 18 -46.10 2.58 9.55
N ILE A 19 -46.30 3.13 10.76
CA ILE A 19 -45.44 4.22 11.28
C ILE A 19 -44.17 3.65 11.94
N TRP A 20 -44.18 2.40 12.45
CA TRP A 20 -43.01 1.73 13.02
C TRP A 20 -42.26 0.83 12.02
N GLY A 21 -42.81 0.56 10.84
CA GLY A 21 -42.20 -0.24 9.78
C GLY A 21 -41.36 0.54 8.79
N VAL A 22 -41.31 1.87 8.87
CA VAL A 22 -40.30 2.69 8.17
C VAL A 22 -39.10 2.85 9.09
N SER A 23 -38.51 1.73 9.48
CA SER A 23 -37.07 1.69 9.69
C SER A 23 -36.49 2.05 8.33
N CYS A 24 -36.11 3.30 8.19
CA CYS A 24 -35.16 3.72 7.16
C CYS A 24 -33.93 2.83 7.29
N THR A 25 -33.92 1.70 6.62
CA THR A 25 -32.71 1.21 6.02
C THR A 25 -32.37 2.22 4.93
N SER A 26 -31.86 3.38 5.32
CA SER A 26 -30.98 4.13 4.46
C SER A 26 -29.80 3.15 4.22
N SER A 27 -29.94 2.29 3.22
CA SER A 27 -28.82 1.81 2.46
C SER A 27 -28.24 3.07 1.82
N GLY A 28 -27.56 3.86 2.66
CA GLY A 28 -26.71 4.93 2.18
C GLY A 28 -25.75 4.21 1.26
N THR A 29 -25.99 4.32 -0.04
CA THR A 29 -25.03 3.87 -1.04
C THR A 29 -23.73 4.58 -0.68
N TYR A 30 -22.82 3.84 -0.01
CA TYR A 30 -21.49 4.36 0.35
C TYR A 30 -20.86 4.83 -0.95
N LYS A 31 -20.80 6.16 -1.14
CA LYS A 31 -20.19 6.74 -2.32
C LYS A 31 -18.70 6.51 -2.19
N LYS A 32 -18.14 5.58 -2.97
CA LYS A 32 -16.71 5.29 -2.97
C LYS A 32 -15.92 6.58 -3.19
N THR A 33 -14.91 6.78 -2.35
CA THR A 33 -13.94 7.85 -2.56
C THR A 33 -13.05 7.51 -3.77
N GLN A 34 -12.36 8.51 -4.31
CA GLN A 34 -11.38 8.27 -5.39
C GLN A 34 -10.24 7.38 -4.91
N MET A 35 -9.88 7.43 -3.62
CA MET A 35 -8.89 6.53 -3.03
C MET A 35 -9.39 5.08 -2.92
N ASP A 36 -10.66 4.85 -2.58
CA ASP A 36 -11.24 3.50 -2.61
C ASP A 36 -11.20 2.91 -4.02
N ILE A 37 -11.47 3.74 -5.04
CA ILE A 37 -11.38 3.34 -6.45
C ILE A 37 -9.94 3.02 -6.83
N TYR A 38 -8.96 3.84 -6.40
CA TYR A 38 -7.55 3.58 -6.61
C TYR A 38 -7.11 2.27 -5.96
N MET A 39 -7.45 2.02 -4.70
CA MET A 39 -7.06 0.81 -3.98
C MET A 39 -7.59 -0.45 -4.66
N GLN A 40 -8.87 -0.47 -5.07
CA GLN A 40 -9.43 -1.59 -5.84
C GLN A 40 -8.74 -1.79 -7.18
N TYR A 41 -8.42 -0.69 -7.88
CA TYR A 41 -7.66 -0.78 -9.12
C TYR A 41 -6.25 -1.31 -8.89
N TYR A 42 -5.57 -0.87 -7.83
CA TYR A 42 -4.23 -1.34 -7.46
C TYR A 42 -4.22 -2.84 -7.22
N ASP A 43 -5.13 -3.35 -6.40
CA ASP A 43 -5.25 -4.78 -6.11
C ASP A 43 -5.50 -5.61 -7.38
N PHE A 44 -6.31 -5.08 -8.29
CA PHE A 44 -6.60 -5.74 -9.58
C PHE A 44 -5.39 -5.82 -10.50
N ILE A 45 -4.55 -4.77 -10.54
CA ILE A 45 -3.53 -4.62 -11.58
C ILE A 45 -2.12 -5.01 -11.12
N ILE A 46 -1.87 -5.07 -9.81
CA ILE A 46 -0.51 -5.23 -9.26
C ILE A 46 0.16 -6.53 -9.71
N ASP A 47 -0.59 -7.62 -9.81
CA ASP A 47 -0.07 -8.93 -10.27
C ASP A 47 0.36 -8.93 -11.75
N SER A 48 -0.13 -7.95 -12.52
CA SER A 48 0.25 -7.75 -13.92
C SER A 48 1.55 -6.97 -14.07
N LEU A 49 2.04 -6.34 -13.01
CA LEU A 49 3.16 -5.40 -13.06
C LEU A 49 4.45 -6.05 -13.57
N SER A 50 4.77 -7.24 -13.09
CA SER A 50 5.95 -8.00 -13.53
C SER A 50 5.74 -8.75 -14.85
N LYS A 51 4.49 -9.14 -15.15
CA LYS A 51 4.16 -9.97 -16.32
C LYS A 51 3.94 -9.16 -17.59
N ASN A 52 3.29 -8.01 -17.47
CA ASN A 52 2.97 -7.14 -18.60
C ASN A 52 2.95 -5.66 -18.16
N PRO A 53 4.11 -5.06 -17.89
CA PRO A 53 4.19 -3.68 -17.42
C PRO A 53 3.64 -2.67 -18.46
N SER A 54 3.70 -2.95 -19.75
CA SER A 54 3.10 -2.10 -20.79
C SER A 54 1.57 -2.02 -20.68
N TYR A 55 0.93 -3.14 -20.37
CA TYR A 55 -0.51 -3.17 -20.08
C TYR A 55 -0.83 -2.30 -18.84
N VAL A 56 -0.02 -2.43 -17.78
CA VAL A 56 -0.17 -1.60 -16.57
C VAL A 56 -0.02 -0.11 -16.90
N CYS A 57 0.99 0.28 -17.69
CA CYS A 57 1.17 1.67 -18.13
C CYS A 57 -0.09 2.21 -18.82
N THR A 58 -0.58 1.51 -19.84
CA THR A 58 -1.74 1.96 -20.63
C THR A 58 -3.00 2.08 -19.77
N ARG A 59 -3.25 1.09 -18.93
CA ARG A 59 -4.44 1.06 -18.05
C ARG A 59 -4.37 2.12 -16.98
N THR A 60 -3.19 2.33 -16.36
CA THR A 60 -2.98 3.34 -15.33
C THR A 60 -3.09 4.76 -15.89
N ALA A 61 -2.52 5.02 -17.07
CA ALA A 61 -2.66 6.32 -17.73
C ALA A 61 -4.14 6.67 -18.01
N ARG A 62 -4.96 5.66 -18.38
CA ARG A 62 -6.40 5.85 -18.55
C ARG A 62 -7.10 6.18 -17.23
N GLN A 63 -6.74 5.53 -16.12
CA GLN A 63 -7.31 5.86 -14.81
C GLN A 63 -6.92 7.28 -14.37
N MET A 64 -5.68 7.68 -14.63
CA MET A 64 -5.22 9.05 -14.34
C MET A 64 -6.04 10.10 -15.09
N SER A 65 -6.41 9.84 -16.35
CA SER A 65 -7.16 10.83 -17.16
C SER A 65 -8.59 11.07 -16.67
N VAL A 66 -9.14 10.20 -15.84
CA VAL A 66 -10.49 10.32 -15.25
C VAL A 66 -10.47 10.60 -13.75
N ALA A 67 -9.29 10.64 -13.14
CA ALA A 67 -9.15 10.96 -11.71
C ALA A 67 -9.50 12.43 -11.46
N THR A 68 -10.41 12.68 -10.53
CA THR A 68 -10.86 14.03 -10.14
C THR A 68 -10.25 14.50 -8.83
N ASP A 69 -9.65 13.59 -8.07
CA ASP A 69 -8.95 13.87 -6.82
C ASP A 69 -7.42 13.88 -7.07
N SER A 70 -6.75 14.93 -6.60
CA SER A 70 -5.31 15.11 -6.83
C SER A 70 -4.49 14.04 -6.14
N VAL A 71 -4.85 13.62 -4.91
CA VAL A 71 -4.09 12.60 -4.18
C VAL A 71 -4.18 11.26 -4.92
N ALA A 72 -5.38 10.85 -5.34
CA ALA A 72 -5.59 9.63 -6.13
C ALA A 72 -4.82 9.70 -7.46
N TYR A 73 -4.83 10.86 -8.15
CA TYR A 73 -4.06 11.06 -9.38
C TYR A 73 -2.57 10.77 -9.17
N TYR A 74 -1.96 11.30 -8.09
CA TYR A 74 -0.55 11.09 -7.83
C TYR A 74 -0.21 9.67 -7.36
N HIS A 75 -1.14 8.96 -6.70
CA HIS A 75 -1.00 7.53 -6.45
C HIS A 75 -0.97 6.72 -7.77
N TYR A 76 -1.83 7.05 -8.75
CA TYR A 76 -1.74 6.46 -10.09
C TYR A 76 -0.41 6.81 -10.76
N LEU A 77 0.10 8.04 -10.60
CA LEU A 77 1.39 8.45 -11.17
C LEU A 77 2.55 7.63 -10.58
N VAL A 78 2.53 7.34 -9.28
CA VAL A 78 3.53 6.47 -8.64
C VAL A 78 3.39 5.01 -9.11
N LEU A 79 2.17 4.51 -9.30
CA LEU A 79 1.96 3.19 -9.89
C LEU A 79 2.49 3.12 -11.34
N LEU A 80 2.30 4.19 -12.11
CA LEU A 80 2.88 4.32 -13.45
C LEU A 80 4.40 4.29 -13.41
N ALA A 81 5.02 4.98 -12.44
CA ALA A 81 6.46 4.94 -12.22
C ALA A 81 6.96 3.52 -11.90
N LYS A 82 6.22 2.74 -11.10
CA LYS A 82 6.53 1.30 -10.88
C LYS A 82 6.53 0.53 -12.20
N ALA A 83 5.55 0.75 -13.06
CA ALA A 83 5.48 0.08 -14.36
C ALA A 83 6.64 0.47 -15.28
N TYR A 84 7.05 1.75 -15.30
CA TYR A 84 8.25 2.21 -16.02
C TYR A 84 9.53 1.53 -15.51
N MET A 85 9.66 1.32 -14.21
CA MET A 85 10.81 0.58 -13.65
C MET A 85 10.86 -0.88 -14.15
N PHE A 86 9.71 -1.56 -14.27
CA PHE A 86 9.66 -2.91 -14.83
C PHE A 86 9.94 -2.95 -16.32
N LYS A 87 9.68 -1.86 -17.04
CA LYS A 87 10.08 -1.66 -18.46
C LYS A 87 11.53 -1.23 -18.62
N SER A 88 12.27 -0.98 -17.53
CA SER A 88 13.60 -0.39 -17.55
C SER A 88 13.64 1.06 -18.09
N GLU A 89 12.53 1.76 -18.10
CA GLU A 89 12.40 3.17 -18.48
C GLU A 89 12.66 4.06 -17.24
N MET A 90 13.92 4.08 -16.77
CA MET A 90 14.29 4.71 -15.50
C MET A 90 14.06 6.22 -15.46
N ASP A 91 14.27 6.93 -16.57
CA ASP A 91 14.07 8.39 -16.65
C ASP A 91 12.57 8.73 -16.48
N SER A 92 11.69 7.97 -17.12
CA SER A 92 10.24 8.13 -16.99
C SER A 92 9.77 7.81 -15.57
N ALA A 93 10.34 6.78 -14.95
CA ALA A 93 10.05 6.43 -13.55
C ALA A 93 10.49 7.55 -12.61
N LYS A 94 11.71 8.05 -12.76
CA LYS A 94 12.25 9.16 -11.96
C LYS A 94 11.40 10.42 -12.10
N LEU A 95 11.11 10.84 -13.32
CA LEU A 95 10.27 12.03 -13.58
C LEU A 95 8.90 11.91 -12.90
N SER A 96 8.30 10.74 -12.95
CA SER A 96 6.99 10.49 -12.32
C SER A 96 7.06 10.60 -10.80
N MET A 97 8.12 10.06 -10.18
CA MET A 97 8.36 10.16 -8.74
C MET A 97 8.65 11.61 -8.31
N ASP A 98 9.47 12.34 -9.07
CA ASP A 98 9.82 13.73 -8.76
C ASP A 98 8.58 14.64 -8.83
N ARG A 99 7.70 14.42 -9.81
CA ARG A 99 6.42 15.14 -9.90
C ARG A 99 5.49 14.83 -8.73
N ALA A 100 5.44 13.57 -8.29
CA ALA A 100 4.62 13.18 -7.14
C ALA A 100 5.18 13.78 -5.84
N GLU A 101 6.49 13.85 -5.67
CA GLU A 101 7.10 14.46 -4.49
C GLU A 101 6.85 15.98 -4.45
N VAL A 102 7.00 16.69 -5.55
CA VAL A 102 6.68 18.14 -5.63
C VAL A 102 5.22 18.41 -5.24
N PHE A 103 4.29 17.54 -5.62
CA PHE A 103 2.91 17.64 -5.15
C PHE A 103 2.80 17.44 -3.64
N CYS A 104 3.46 16.43 -3.08
CA CYS A 104 3.45 16.17 -1.64
C CYS A 104 4.01 17.33 -0.83
N ASP A 105 5.10 17.96 -1.32
CA ASP A 105 5.75 19.11 -0.68
C ASP A 105 4.85 20.35 -0.60
N GLY A 106 3.93 20.50 -1.56
CA GLY A 106 2.96 21.60 -1.62
C GLY A 106 1.59 21.28 -1.00
N ALA A 107 1.34 20.03 -0.62
CA ALA A 107 0.05 19.59 -0.11
C ALA A 107 -0.05 19.74 1.41
N GLU A 108 -1.27 19.91 1.91
CA GLU A 108 -1.52 19.86 3.36
C GLU A 108 -1.16 18.49 3.94
N PRO A 109 -0.41 18.44 5.04
CA PRO A 109 -0.02 17.19 5.68
C PRO A 109 -1.22 16.32 6.04
N SER A 110 -1.21 15.08 5.57
CA SER A 110 -2.26 14.10 5.86
C SER A 110 -1.72 12.67 5.85
N SER A 111 -2.49 11.72 6.36
CA SER A 111 -2.11 10.30 6.31
C SER A 111 -1.98 9.79 4.86
N LEU A 112 -2.82 10.28 3.94
CA LEU A 112 -2.74 9.92 2.52
C LEU A 112 -1.49 10.49 1.83
N ILE A 113 -1.09 11.71 2.17
CA ILE A 113 0.18 12.29 1.69
C ILE A 113 1.38 11.51 2.24
N ASN A 114 1.32 11.09 3.51
CA ASN A 114 2.36 10.21 4.07
C ASN A 114 2.43 8.85 3.35
N ASP A 115 1.28 8.27 2.98
CA ASP A 115 1.25 7.04 2.18
C ASP A 115 1.92 7.24 0.81
N LEU A 116 1.68 8.38 0.17
CA LEU A 116 2.29 8.72 -1.12
C LEU A 116 3.81 8.91 -1.00
N TYR A 117 4.29 9.64 0.01
CA TYR A 117 5.72 9.74 0.31
C TYR A 117 6.35 8.37 0.56
N ALA A 118 5.69 7.50 1.31
CA ALA A 118 6.18 6.16 1.59
C ALA A 118 6.39 5.36 0.29
N GLU A 119 5.46 5.46 -0.66
CA GLU A 119 5.58 4.80 -1.96
C GLU A 119 6.72 5.38 -2.79
N ILE A 120 6.84 6.72 -2.85
CA ILE A 120 7.92 7.41 -3.59
C ILE A 120 9.29 6.98 -3.05
N TYR A 121 9.49 7.05 -1.73
CA TYR A 121 10.79 6.72 -1.13
C TYR A 121 11.10 5.22 -1.20
N ASN A 122 10.09 4.34 -1.11
CA ASN A 122 10.30 2.90 -1.33
C ASN A 122 10.77 2.62 -2.77
N MET A 123 10.20 3.29 -3.75
CA MET A 123 10.63 3.16 -5.14
C MET A 123 12.03 3.74 -5.38
N ARG A 124 12.35 4.90 -4.82
CA ARG A 124 13.70 5.47 -4.89
C ARG A 124 14.73 4.54 -4.26
N GLY A 125 14.39 3.90 -3.13
CA GLY A 125 15.22 2.88 -2.52
C GLY A 125 15.50 1.71 -3.47
N ASN A 126 14.47 1.22 -4.17
CA ASN A 126 14.62 0.17 -5.17
C ASN A 126 15.49 0.61 -6.36
N VAL A 127 15.37 1.84 -6.82
CA VAL A 127 16.23 2.40 -7.89
C VAL A 127 17.68 2.44 -7.42
N CYS A 128 17.95 3.01 -6.24
CA CYS A 128 19.28 3.04 -5.64
C CYS A 128 19.89 1.65 -5.48
N ALA A 129 19.10 0.69 -4.98
CA ALA A 129 19.55 -0.69 -4.81
C ALA A 129 19.95 -1.37 -6.13
N ARG A 130 19.19 -1.12 -7.21
CA ARG A 130 19.52 -1.63 -8.56
C ARG A 130 20.76 -0.98 -9.16
N GLN A 131 21.04 0.27 -8.80
CA GLN A 131 22.24 1.01 -9.23
C GLN A 131 23.48 0.71 -8.37
N GLY A 132 23.37 -0.13 -7.35
CA GLY A 132 24.44 -0.43 -6.40
C GLY A 132 24.72 0.68 -5.39
N LEU A 133 23.86 1.70 -5.32
CA LEU A 133 23.96 2.80 -4.35
C LEU A 133 23.34 2.38 -3.02
N THR A 134 24.00 1.45 -2.34
CA THR A 134 23.45 0.71 -1.21
C THR A 134 23.13 1.61 -0.01
N ASP A 135 24.03 2.54 0.35
CA ASP A 135 23.80 3.48 1.46
C ASP A 135 22.62 4.40 1.18
N SER A 136 22.50 4.89 -0.06
CA SER A 136 21.36 5.69 -0.48
C SER A 136 20.05 4.90 -0.44
N SER A 137 20.09 3.60 -0.75
CA SER A 137 18.92 2.74 -0.65
C SER A 137 18.44 2.56 0.79
N VAL A 138 19.36 2.40 1.75
CA VAL A 138 19.02 2.36 3.19
C VAL A 138 18.31 3.65 3.61
N VAL A 139 18.84 4.82 3.25
CA VAL A 139 18.24 6.11 3.59
C VAL A 139 16.82 6.23 3.00
N CYS A 140 16.63 5.84 1.74
CA CYS A 140 15.33 5.90 1.10
C CYS A 140 14.32 4.94 1.74
N PHE A 141 14.71 3.70 2.01
CA PHE A 141 13.81 2.73 2.66
C PHE A 141 13.48 3.13 4.10
N GLN A 142 14.42 3.74 4.83
CA GLN A 142 14.14 4.25 6.17
C GLN A 142 13.09 5.37 6.12
N LYS A 143 13.22 6.33 5.20
CA LYS A 143 12.20 7.36 4.98
C LYS A 143 10.86 6.75 4.61
N ALA A 144 10.85 5.77 3.70
CA ALA A 144 9.63 5.07 3.29
C ALA A 144 8.93 4.45 4.51
N PHE A 145 9.70 3.79 5.38
CA PHE A 145 9.18 3.18 6.61
C PHE A 145 8.58 4.22 7.56
N ASP A 146 9.31 5.33 7.80
CA ASP A 146 8.88 6.39 8.71
C ASP A 146 7.61 7.09 8.22
N TYR A 147 7.48 7.33 6.91
CA TYR A 147 6.26 7.86 6.32
C TYR A 147 5.10 6.85 6.37
N ARG A 148 5.36 5.56 6.12
CA ARG A 148 4.33 4.51 6.19
C ARG A 148 3.74 4.36 7.60
N LEU A 149 4.54 4.56 8.65
CA LEU A 149 4.06 4.57 10.04
C LEU A 149 3.09 5.73 10.33
N LYS A 150 3.22 6.85 9.61
CA LYS A 150 2.35 8.04 9.72
C LYS A 150 1.17 8.00 8.77
N GLY A 151 1.19 7.09 7.81
CA GLY A 151 0.16 6.90 6.81
C GLY A 151 -1.08 6.17 7.35
N SER A 152 -2.09 6.07 6.51
CA SER A 152 -3.33 5.32 6.77
C SER A 152 -3.22 3.84 6.42
N ASN A 153 -2.40 3.49 5.44
CA ASN A 153 -2.21 2.12 4.96
C ASN A 153 -0.92 1.52 5.53
N ARG A 154 -1.06 0.49 6.34
CA ARG A 154 0.08 -0.23 6.95
C ARG A 154 0.44 -1.55 6.26
N ASP A 155 -0.29 -1.92 5.21
CA ASP A 155 -0.14 -3.24 4.57
C ASP A 155 1.24 -3.47 3.96
N MET A 156 1.93 -2.38 3.58
CA MET A 156 3.27 -2.44 2.98
C MET A 156 4.43 -2.42 4.01
N LEU A 157 4.15 -2.39 5.32
CA LEU A 157 5.22 -2.32 6.32
C LEU A 157 6.15 -3.53 6.29
N HIS A 158 5.61 -4.72 6.02
CA HIS A 158 6.42 -5.94 5.91
C HIS A 158 7.37 -5.86 4.71
N ASP A 159 6.89 -5.43 3.53
CA ASP A 159 7.71 -5.30 2.31
C ASP A 159 8.82 -4.26 2.47
N ILE A 160 8.50 -3.09 3.03
CA ILE A 160 9.51 -2.04 3.28
C ILE A 160 10.55 -2.54 4.28
N SER A 161 10.13 -3.31 5.30
CA SER A 161 11.06 -3.91 6.27
C SER A 161 11.98 -4.95 5.64
N ILE A 162 11.49 -5.74 4.67
CA ILE A 162 12.30 -6.67 3.88
C ILE A 162 13.33 -5.89 3.06
N ASN A 163 12.89 -4.88 2.32
CA ASN A 163 13.78 -4.04 1.49
C ASN A 163 14.89 -3.39 2.32
N LEU A 164 14.54 -2.93 3.53
CA LEU A 164 15.50 -2.32 4.45
C LEU A 164 16.49 -3.36 5.00
N ALA A 165 16.02 -4.57 5.30
CA ALA A 165 16.87 -5.68 5.72
C ALA A 165 17.86 -6.07 4.61
N ASP A 166 17.38 -6.23 3.37
CA ASP A 166 18.21 -6.52 2.20
C ASP A 166 19.29 -5.45 1.99
N ALA A 167 18.91 -4.17 2.13
CA ALA A 167 19.86 -3.07 2.00
C ALA A 167 20.94 -3.11 3.08
N PHE A 168 20.61 -3.41 4.35
CA PHE A 168 21.59 -3.58 5.41
C PHE A 168 22.49 -4.79 5.18
N VAL A 169 21.96 -5.91 4.70
CA VAL A 169 22.76 -7.10 4.37
C VAL A 169 23.78 -6.77 3.27
N ARG A 170 23.36 -6.05 2.23
CA ARG A 170 24.26 -5.62 1.14
C ARG A 170 25.37 -4.68 1.57
N THR A 171 25.17 -3.90 2.67
CA THR A 171 26.20 -3.06 3.28
C THR A 171 27.05 -3.81 4.33
N GLY A 172 26.85 -5.12 4.47
CA GLY A 172 27.58 -5.95 5.45
C GLY A 172 27.08 -5.81 6.89
N HIS A 173 26.00 -5.06 7.13
CA HIS A 173 25.43 -4.89 8.47
C HIS A 173 24.43 -6.03 8.78
N TYR A 174 24.94 -7.25 8.92
CA TYR A 174 24.14 -8.47 9.08
C TYR A 174 23.22 -8.44 10.30
N ASP A 175 23.68 -7.90 11.43
CA ASP A 175 22.86 -7.78 12.65
C ASP A 175 21.63 -6.89 12.43
N LYS A 176 21.82 -5.75 11.76
CA LYS A 176 20.71 -4.85 11.39
C LYS A 176 19.78 -5.51 10.37
N GLY A 177 20.33 -6.22 9.41
CA GLY A 177 19.57 -7.01 8.45
C GLY A 177 18.67 -8.03 9.15
N ALA A 178 19.24 -8.85 10.06
CA ALA A 178 18.46 -9.82 10.85
C ALA A 178 17.38 -9.15 11.70
N MET A 179 17.68 -8.01 12.33
CA MET A 179 16.72 -7.24 13.11
C MET A 179 15.51 -6.82 12.22
N TRP A 180 15.77 -6.29 11.04
CA TRP A 180 14.72 -5.84 10.15
C TRP A 180 13.90 -6.98 9.53
N TYR A 181 14.52 -8.13 9.24
CA TYR A 181 13.76 -9.33 8.83
C TYR A 181 12.84 -9.83 9.93
N ARG A 182 13.30 -9.88 11.21
CA ARG A 182 12.43 -10.24 12.34
C ARG A 182 11.27 -9.24 12.49
N LYS A 183 11.54 -7.95 12.28
CA LYS A 183 10.49 -6.92 12.27
C LYS A 183 9.49 -7.14 11.15
N ALA A 184 9.95 -7.53 9.95
CA ALA A 184 9.09 -7.91 8.84
C ALA A 184 8.17 -9.09 9.20
N LEU A 185 8.69 -10.13 9.88
CA LEU A 185 7.86 -11.26 10.37
C LEU A 185 6.79 -10.78 11.35
N SER A 186 7.13 -9.91 12.29
CA SER A 186 6.16 -9.33 13.22
C SER A 186 5.03 -8.59 12.49
N TYR A 187 5.34 -7.88 11.41
CA TYR A 187 4.31 -7.27 10.55
C TYR A 187 3.52 -8.32 9.77
N CYS A 188 4.16 -9.37 9.27
CA CYS A 188 3.45 -10.47 8.62
C CYS A 188 2.39 -11.10 9.54
N ASP A 189 2.71 -11.27 10.83
CA ASP A 189 1.79 -11.80 11.81
C ASP A 189 0.64 -10.83 12.10
N SER A 190 0.95 -9.57 12.37
CA SER A 190 -0.05 -8.54 12.70
C SER A 190 -1.01 -8.24 11.54
N LEU A 191 -0.52 -8.29 10.30
CA LEU A 191 -1.28 -8.05 9.08
C LEU A 191 -1.87 -9.34 8.48
N LYS A 192 -1.65 -10.49 9.12
CA LYS A 192 -2.14 -11.81 8.67
C LYS A 192 -1.70 -12.14 7.24
N ILE A 193 -0.47 -11.78 6.89
CA ILE A 193 0.11 -12.08 5.58
C ILE A 193 0.20 -13.60 5.41
N PRO A 194 -0.31 -14.17 4.31
CA PRO A 194 -0.26 -15.60 4.04
C PRO A 194 1.16 -16.15 4.06
N GLU A 195 1.32 -17.42 4.47
CA GLU A 195 2.62 -18.05 4.66
C GLU A 195 3.46 -18.09 3.38
N GLU A 196 2.82 -18.32 2.24
CA GLU A 196 3.48 -18.33 0.93
C GLU A 196 4.12 -16.98 0.55
N LYS A 197 3.64 -15.86 1.11
CA LYS A 197 4.21 -14.52 0.92
C LYS A 197 5.33 -14.19 1.90
N ARG A 198 5.58 -15.03 2.91
CA ARG A 198 6.65 -14.84 3.92
C ARG A 198 7.99 -15.40 3.48
N PHE A 199 8.02 -16.19 2.41
CA PHE A 199 9.24 -16.82 1.91
C PHE A 199 10.44 -15.86 1.77
N PRO A 200 10.30 -14.62 1.25
CA PRO A 200 11.43 -13.68 1.15
C PRO A 200 12.08 -13.38 2.50
N VAL A 201 11.29 -13.30 3.57
CA VAL A 201 11.80 -13.03 4.93
C VAL A 201 12.61 -14.23 5.46
N TYR A 202 12.07 -15.43 5.34
CA TYR A 202 12.77 -16.65 5.79
C TYR A 202 14.06 -16.88 5.00
N TYR A 203 14.00 -16.67 3.68
CA TYR A 203 15.18 -16.77 2.83
C TYR A 203 16.26 -15.76 3.22
N GLY A 204 15.88 -14.50 3.44
CA GLY A 204 16.79 -13.45 3.86
C GLY A 204 17.43 -13.73 5.23
N LEU A 205 16.64 -14.19 6.21
CA LEU A 205 17.19 -14.61 7.52
C LEU A 205 18.18 -15.77 7.37
N ALA A 206 17.85 -16.78 6.57
CA ALA A 206 18.76 -17.90 6.34
C ALA A 206 20.09 -17.44 5.72
N GLN A 207 20.05 -16.53 4.73
CA GLN A 207 21.25 -15.94 4.14
C GLN A 207 22.11 -15.21 5.17
N VAL A 208 21.48 -14.39 6.03
CA VAL A 208 22.18 -13.68 7.11
C VAL A 208 22.88 -14.66 8.04
N TYR A 209 22.16 -15.70 8.51
CA TYR A 209 22.75 -16.69 9.43
C TYR A 209 23.89 -17.48 8.79
N MET A 210 23.77 -17.84 7.51
CA MET A 210 24.87 -18.48 6.79
C MET A 210 26.09 -17.57 6.67
N ALA A 211 25.89 -16.28 6.32
CA ALA A 211 26.99 -15.32 6.19
C ALA A 211 27.73 -15.13 7.53
N VAL A 212 26.99 -14.98 8.63
CA VAL A 212 27.57 -14.81 9.98
C VAL A 212 28.31 -16.09 10.42
N SER A 213 27.74 -17.28 10.21
CA SER A 213 28.40 -18.55 10.55
C SER A 213 29.67 -18.77 9.76
N TYR A 214 29.70 -18.38 8.49
CA TYR A 214 30.88 -18.51 7.64
C TYR A 214 32.03 -17.58 8.10
N THR A 215 31.72 -16.36 8.54
CA THR A 215 32.71 -15.42 9.07
C THR A 215 33.36 -15.92 10.37
N HIS A 216 32.61 -16.64 11.21
CA HIS A 216 33.16 -17.25 12.44
C HIS A 216 34.04 -18.48 12.19
N LEU A 217 33.91 -19.17 11.03
CA LEU A 217 34.75 -20.33 10.70
C LEU A 217 36.06 -19.96 10.00
N THR A 218 36.20 -18.70 9.57
CA THR A 218 37.36 -18.19 8.81
C THR A 218 38.28 -17.30 9.64
N LEU A 219 37.94 -17.06 10.91
CA LEU A 219 38.74 -16.38 11.92
C LEU A 219 39.36 -17.39 12.89
#